data_d19b51f1f03d8fa44b349248be34d0d4
#
_entry.id   d19b51f1f03d8fa44b349248be34d0d4
#
_cell.length_a   1.000
_cell.length_b   1.000
_cell.length_c   1.000
_cell.angle_alpha   90.00
_cell.angle_beta   90.00
_cell.angle_gamma   90.00
#
_symmetry.space_group_name_H-M   'P 1'
#
loop_
_entity.id
_entity.type
_entity.pdbx_description
1 polymer ?
#
loop_
_entity_poly.entity_id
_entity_poly.type
_entity_poly.pdbx_seq_one_letter_code
_entity_poly.pdbx_strand_id
1 'polypeptide(L)'
;MALDGRLDTITAPELEKLLGENGADATALVFHCEKLVYVSSAGLRVLLATQKKMKGAMKLIGVCELVMEVFEMTGFADILVIE
;
A
#
# COMPACT_ATOMS: atom_id res chain seq x y z
N MET A 1 5.39 6.88 -5.21
CA MET A 1 6.31 5.91 -4.58
C MET A 1 6.12 4.54 -5.24
N ALA A 2 7.19 3.89 -5.59
CA ALA A 2 7.13 2.57 -6.25
C ALA A 2 7.32 1.46 -5.23
N LEU A 3 6.47 0.43 -5.31
CA LEU A 3 6.57 -0.76 -4.47
C LEU A 3 6.99 -1.94 -5.36
N ASP A 4 8.13 -2.54 -5.03
CA ASP A 4 8.68 -3.64 -5.81
C ASP A 4 8.75 -4.92 -5.00
N GLY A 5 8.53 -6.06 -5.66
CA GLY A 5 8.70 -7.37 -5.06
C GLY A 5 7.62 -7.71 -4.05
N ARG A 6 8.00 -7.85 -2.79
CA ARG A 6 7.10 -8.33 -1.73
C ARG A 6 6.91 -7.26 -0.66
N LEU A 7 5.68 -7.07 -0.23
CA LEU A 7 5.37 -6.25 0.93
C LEU A 7 4.91 -7.21 2.04
N ASP A 8 5.83 -7.60 2.90
CA ASP A 8 5.63 -8.62 3.93
C ASP A 8 6.13 -8.18 5.30
N THR A 9 6.25 -9.12 6.24
CA THR A 9 6.68 -8.80 7.62
C THR A 9 8.07 -8.21 7.70
N ILE A 10 8.90 -8.42 6.70
CA ILE A 10 10.26 -7.88 6.66
C ILE A 10 10.28 -6.49 6.03
N THR A 11 9.56 -6.31 4.93
CA THR A 11 9.59 -5.06 4.16
C THR A 11 8.57 -4.04 4.63
N ALA A 12 7.47 -4.46 5.26
CA ALA A 12 6.45 -3.54 5.73
C ALA A 12 6.98 -2.50 6.73
N PRO A 13 7.82 -2.88 7.72
CA PRO A 13 8.40 -1.88 8.62
C PRO A 13 9.29 -0.86 7.89
N GLU A 14 9.98 -1.29 6.84
CA GLU A 14 10.81 -0.38 6.04
C GLU A 14 9.94 0.65 5.32
N LEU A 15 8.83 0.20 4.75
CA LEU A 15 7.89 1.10 4.09
C LEU A 15 7.28 2.07 5.09
N GLU A 16 6.88 1.58 6.25
CA GLU A 16 6.32 2.42 7.31
C GLU A 16 7.30 3.52 7.72
N LYS A 17 8.57 3.17 7.85
CA LYS A 17 9.62 4.13 8.19
C LYS A 17 9.78 5.18 7.09
N LEU A 18 9.83 4.76 5.83
CA LEU A 18 9.94 5.68 4.70
C LEU A 18 8.75 6.64 4.64
N LEU A 19 7.56 6.14 4.88
CA LEU A 19 6.36 6.97 4.89
C LEU A 19 6.37 7.98 6.03
N GLY A 20 6.89 7.58 7.18
CA GLY A 20 7.04 8.47 8.32
C GLY A 20 8.05 9.59 8.08
N GLU A 21 9.14 9.29 7.36
CA GLU A 21 10.19 10.27 7.08
C GLU A 21 9.83 11.21 5.93
N ASN A 22 9.21 10.67 4.86
CA ASN A 22 9.01 11.41 3.61
C ASN A 22 7.57 11.81 3.35
N GLY A 23 6.61 11.20 4.05
CA GLY A 23 5.20 11.42 3.81
C GLY A 23 4.50 12.30 4.82
N ALA A 24 5.21 12.80 5.85
CA ALA A 24 4.60 13.55 6.94
C ALA A 24 3.86 14.80 6.48
N ASP A 25 4.39 15.47 5.47
CA ASP A 25 3.82 16.70 4.94
C ASP A 25 3.10 16.50 3.60
N ALA A 26 2.99 15.26 3.14
CA ALA A 26 2.35 14.98 1.86
C ALA A 26 0.84 15.20 1.95
N THR A 27 0.27 15.86 0.95
CA THR A 27 -1.17 16.06 0.85
C THR A 27 -1.86 14.97 0.03
N ALA A 28 -1.07 14.23 -0.76
CA ALA A 28 -1.57 13.11 -1.55
C ALA A 28 -0.43 12.10 -1.76
N LEU A 29 -0.77 10.84 -1.93
CA LEU A 29 0.20 9.78 -2.08
C LEU A 29 -0.26 8.80 -3.16
N VAL A 30 0.63 8.47 -4.09
CA VAL A 30 0.37 7.50 -5.15
C VAL A 30 1.40 6.38 -5.06
N PHE A 31 0.91 5.15 -4.94
CA PHE A 31 1.78 3.96 -4.98
C PHE A 31 1.74 3.35 -6.38
N HIS A 32 2.91 3.17 -6.96
CA HIS A 32 3.08 2.47 -8.24
C HIS A 32 3.36 1.01 -7.93
N CYS A 33 2.41 0.14 -8.22
CA CYS A 33 2.43 -1.26 -7.80
C CYS A 33 2.71 -2.23 -8.96
N GLU A 34 3.18 -1.74 -10.09
CA GLU A 34 3.40 -2.59 -11.28
C GLU A 34 4.36 -3.74 -11.02
N LYS A 35 5.32 -3.56 -10.11
CA LYS A 35 6.32 -4.58 -9.76
C LYS A 35 6.07 -5.24 -8.43
N LEU A 36 4.97 -4.92 -7.78
CA LEU A 36 4.60 -5.54 -6.52
C LEU A 36 3.91 -6.87 -6.81
N VAL A 37 4.46 -7.97 -6.30
CA VAL A 37 3.99 -9.32 -6.61
C VAL A 37 3.35 -10.03 -5.43
N TYR A 38 3.48 -9.48 -4.22
CA TYR A 38 2.92 -10.11 -3.02
C TYR A 38 2.70 -9.09 -1.91
N VAL A 39 1.59 -9.24 -1.18
CA VAL A 39 1.28 -8.42 0.00
C VAL A 39 0.82 -9.35 1.10
N SER A 40 1.47 -9.25 2.28
CA SER A 40 1.07 -10.01 3.46
C SER A 40 0.14 -9.18 4.35
N SER A 41 -0.36 -9.79 5.42
CA SER A 41 -1.20 -9.07 6.40
C SER A 41 -0.46 -7.89 7.02
N ALA A 42 0.85 -8.01 7.21
CA ALA A 42 1.67 -6.90 7.71
C ALA A 42 1.69 -5.74 6.71
N GLY A 43 1.82 -6.06 5.42
CA GLY A 43 1.77 -5.06 4.36
C GLY A 43 0.40 -4.37 4.26
N LEU A 44 -0.66 -5.15 4.35
CA LEU A 44 -2.02 -4.62 4.34
C LEU A 44 -2.25 -3.65 5.50
N ARG A 45 -1.71 -3.99 6.67
CA ARG A 45 -1.83 -3.14 7.85
C ARG A 45 -1.15 -1.79 7.65
N VAL A 46 0.03 -1.78 7.04
CA VAL A 46 0.75 -0.54 6.75
C VAL A 46 -0.03 0.30 5.75
N LEU A 47 -0.57 -0.32 4.70
CA LEU A 47 -1.37 0.39 3.71
C LEU A 47 -2.62 1.00 4.33
N LEU A 48 -3.30 0.25 5.19
CA LEU A 48 -4.50 0.74 5.87
C LEU A 48 -4.18 1.91 6.81
N ALA A 49 -3.12 1.78 7.59
CA ALA A 49 -2.69 2.85 8.49
C ALA A 49 -2.33 4.12 7.72
N THR A 50 -1.65 3.95 6.58
CA THR A 50 -1.28 5.07 5.72
C THR A 50 -2.52 5.75 5.14
N GLN A 51 -3.49 4.98 4.70
CA GLN A 51 -4.73 5.54 4.15
C GLN A 51 -5.48 6.36 5.21
N LYS A 52 -5.56 5.86 6.43
CA LYS A 52 -6.20 6.59 7.52
C LYS A 52 -5.47 7.89 7.83
N LYS A 53 -4.14 7.83 7.84
CA LYS A 53 -3.29 9.00 8.09
C LYS A 53 -3.45 10.04 6.99
N MET A 54 -3.58 9.60 5.76
CA MET A 54 -3.76 10.47 4.59
C MET A 54 -5.21 10.89 4.38
N LYS A 55 -6.13 10.41 5.21
CA LYS A 55 -7.58 10.70 5.10
C LYS A 55 -8.15 10.37 3.72
N GLY A 56 -7.68 9.25 3.16
CA GLY A 56 -8.14 8.80 1.84
C GLY A 56 -7.43 9.45 0.65
N ALA A 57 -6.48 10.34 0.88
CA ALA A 57 -5.71 10.97 -0.19
C ALA A 57 -4.53 10.08 -0.64
N MET A 58 -4.80 8.80 -0.79
CA MET A 58 -3.83 7.79 -1.20
C MET A 58 -4.47 6.89 -2.24
N LYS A 59 -3.72 6.56 -3.29
CA LYS A 59 -4.20 5.60 -4.28
C LYS A 59 -3.09 4.67 -4.74
N LEU A 60 -3.50 3.50 -5.22
CA LEU A 60 -2.60 2.49 -5.75
C LEU A 60 -2.90 2.30 -7.24
N ILE A 61 -1.88 2.32 -8.06
CA ILE A 61 -2.02 2.14 -9.50
C ILE A 61 -1.17 0.97 -9.97
N GLY A 62 -1.61 0.31 -11.04
CA GLY A 62 -0.86 -0.79 -11.63
C GLY A 62 -0.84 -2.05 -10.78
N VAL A 63 -1.84 -2.28 -9.93
CA VAL A 63 -1.90 -3.46 -9.08
C VAL A 63 -2.09 -4.71 -9.93
N CYS A 64 -1.22 -5.70 -9.77
CA CYS A 64 -1.33 -6.94 -10.52
C CYS A 64 -2.49 -7.80 -10.02
N GLU A 65 -2.91 -8.75 -10.84
CA GLU A 65 -4.05 -9.60 -10.55
C GLU A 65 -3.89 -10.38 -9.25
N LEU A 66 -2.70 -10.90 -8.99
CA LEU A 66 -2.43 -11.67 -7.78
C LEU A 66 -2.59 -10.82 -6.50
N VAL A 67 -2.06 -9.60 -6.53
CA VAL A 67 -2.18 -8.68 -5.40
C VAL A 67 -3.62 -8.20 -5.26
N MET A 68 -4.29 -7.97 -6.38
CA MET A 68 -5.70 -7.57 -6.37
C MET A 68 -6.59 -8.64 -5.73
N GLU A 69 -6.30 -9.91 -5.98
CA GLU A 69 -7.01 -11.01 -5.33
C GLU A 69 -6.90 -10.94 -3.80
N VAL A 70 -5.70 -10.62 -3.29
CA VAL A 70 -5.50 -10.47 -1.85
C VAL A 70 -6.35 -9.33 -1.31
N PHE A 71 -6.40 -8.21 -2.00
CA PHE A 71 -7.23 -7.08 -1.59
C PHE A 71 -8.72 -7.44 -1.60
N GLU A 72 -9.17 -8.18 -2.60
CA GLU A 72 -10.57 -8.59 -2.69
C GLU A 72 -10.93 -9.58 -1.58
N MET A 73 -10.08 -10.56 -1.33
CA MET A 73 -10.32 -11.57 -0.30
C MET A 73 -10.35 -11.00 1.11
N THR A 74 -9.59 -9.95 1.35
CA THR A 74 -9.51 -9.32 2.67
C THR A 74 -10.48 -8.16 2.85
N GLY A 75 -11.21 -7.78 1.79
CA GLY A 75 -12.09 -6.62 1.81
C GLY A 75 -11.38 -5.30 1.59
N PHE A 76 -10.08 -5.31 1.41
CA PHE A 76 -9.30 -4.08 1.24
C PHE A 76 -9.56 -3.41 -0.11
N ALA A 77 -10.02 -4.17 -1.10
CA ALA A 77 -10.40 -3.58 -2.39
C ALA A 77 -11.49 -2.52 -2.25
N ASP A 78 -12.35 -2.67 -1.24
CA ASP A 78 -13.42 -1.71 -0.98
C ASP A 78 -12.97 -0.55 -0.09
N ILE A 79 -11.83 -0.69 0.57
CA ILE A 79 -11.29 0.31 1.49
C ILE A 79 -10.28 1.21 0.78
N LEU A 80 -9.38 0.58 0.00
CA LEU A 80 -8.30 1.28 -0.69
C LEU A 80 -8.80 1.86 -2.02
N VAL A 81 -8.24 2.99 -2.42
CA VAL A 81 -8.49 3.56 -3.75
C VAL A 81 -7.51 2.89 -4.71
N ILE A 82 -8.02 2.04 -5.59
CA ILE A 82 -7.20 1.27 -6.54
C ILE A 82 -7.63 1.66 -7.96
N GLU A 83 -6.66 2.03 -8.78
CA GLU A 83 -6.88 2.40 -10.17
C GLU A 83 -6.10 1.53 -11.15
#